data_972200ce1f02894c0c9b086a636eb799
#
_entry.id   972200ce1f02894c0c9b086a636eb799
#
_cell.length_a   1.000
_cell.length_b   1.000
_cell.length_c   1.000
_cell.angle_alpha   90.00
_cell.angle_beta   90.00
_cell.angle_gamma   90.00
#
_symmetry.space_group_name_H-M   'P 1'
#
loop_
_entity.id
_entity.type
_entity.pdbx_description
1 polymer ?
#
loop_
_entity_poly.entity_id
_entity_poly.type
_entity_poly.pdbx_seq_one_letter_code
_entity_poly.pdbx_strand_id
1 'polypeptide(L)'
;MTDHSRMETARDFEEDGPSGRSAGVMWSLRALGVIVALAVYALLGSQPDLPPDARIVATVMALMAIWWMTEAVPLSVTSLLPIVLIPMLTDRTVAQATTPYASSVVFLFLGGFLIAIAMEKWNLHLRIALLTLRRVGLSPRRIVLGMMLATAFLSMWVSNTATALMMLPIATSVLALVLARSGGNTAAQQQALDSGATIAEAVDDPNIARFGTCLVLAVGWSASIGGLGTLIGSPPNAIVAGYASSELGREIGFLNWMLIGMPLAFVFVFIAWFLMTRLLYRFDLPAIPGGREMIDDQIRQLGPLSQGERMVLAVFGGAAFFWIVPGILGSIPAVKAAMPWIGGFDDTGVAITAGILLFILPGRGRTQMVLDWKDAEEGLPWGVLLLFGGGLSLASAVGSTGLDAWFGQQVTGLGNLPTIWLVVAVTAIVLLLTEITSNTATAATFIPILGGVALGIGVDPFLLLIPATLAATCAFMLPVGTPPNAIVFGTGKVTIAQMARGGAVMNLVGIVLIVGIMYVLGGLAMGIAF
;
A
#
# COMPACT_ATOMS: atom_id res chain seq x y z
N MET A 1 15.20 -18.65 -14.19
CA MET A 1 15.11 -18.30 -12.77
C MET A 1 13.79 -18.89 -12.27
N THR A 2 13.87 -19.80 -11.32
CA THR A 2 12.70 -20.48 -10.75
C THR A 2 11.89 -19.51 -9.92
N ASP A 3 10.57 -19.71 -9.84
CA ASP A 3 9.60 -18.84 -9.14
C ASP A 3 9.97 -18.53 -7.68
N HIS A 4 10.66 -19.47 -7.01
CA HIS A 4 11.22 -19.30 -5.66
C HIS A 4 12.20 -18.11 -5.52
N SER A 5 13.07 -17.89 -6.51
CA SER A 5 14.05 -16.78 -6.44
C SER A 5 13.41 -15.39 -6.54
N ARG A 6 12.19 -15.30 -7.09
CA ARG A 6 11.43 -14.04 -7.19
C ARG A 6 10.69 -13.70 -5.88
N MET A 7 10.19 -14.72 -5.17
CA MET A 7 9.60 -14.55 -3.84
C MET A 7 10.65 -14.15 -2.80
N GLU A 8 11.85 -14.75 -2.85
CA GLU A 8 12.98 -14.36 -2.00
C GLU A 8 13.36 -12.89 -2.22
N THR A 9 13.45 -12.43 -3.49
CA THR A 9 13.79 -11.02 -3.78
C THR A 9 12.71 -10.03 -3.33
N ALA A 10 11.42 -10.39 -3.39
CA ALA A 10 10.34 -9.54 -2.88
C ALA A 10 10.39 -9.41 -1.35
N ARG A 11 10.73 -10.50 -0.67
CA ARG A 11 10.87 -10.60 0.78
C ARG A 11 12.04 -9.76 1.30
N ASP A 12 13.17 -9.82 0.61
CA ASP A 12 14.37 -9.03 0.95
C ASP A 12 14.11 -7.52 0.90
N PHE A 13 13.19 -7.05 0.04
CA PHE A 13 12.79 -5.64 -0.03
C PHE A 13 11.81 -5.23 1.08
N GLU A 14 11.06 -6.15 1.68
CA GLU A 14 10.09 -5.86 2.75
C GLU A 14 10.69 -6.09 4.15
N GLU A 15 11.65 -7.02 4.31
CA GLU A 15 12.20 -7.42 5.61
C GLU A 15 13.58 -6.82 5.93
N ASP A 16 14.43 -6.57 4.93
CA ASP A 16 15.72 -5.95 5.13
C ASP A 16 15.63 -4.43 4.93
N GLY A 17 15.92 -3.70 6.01
CA GLY A 17 16.14 -2.26 5.95
C GLY A 17 17.25 -1.91 4.93
N PRO A 18 17.49 -0.63 4.60
CA PRO A 18 18.30 -0.21 3.45
C PRO A 18 19.68 -0.85 3.47
N SER A 19 19.81 -1.94 2.73
CA SER A 19 21.06 -2.67 2.49
C SER A 19 22.07 -1.73 1.84
N GLY A 20 23.02 -1.22 2.63
CA GLY A 20 24.07 -0.32 2.16
C GLY A 20 24.55 0.74 3.15
N ARG A 21 23.88 0.92 4.29
CA ARG A 21 24.37 1.85 5.32
C ARG A 21 25.52 1.25 6.13
N SER A 22 26.56 2.03 6.39
CA SER A 22 27.67 1.57 7.24
C SER A 22 27.20 1.30 8.67
N ALA A 23 27.84 0.35 9.37
CA ALA A 23 27.52 0.01 10.76
C ALA A 23 27.54 1.25 11.68
N GLY A 24 28.45 2.20 11.44
CA GLY A 24 28.51 3.45 12.20
C GLY A 24 27.26 4.32 12.04
N VAL A 25 26.72 4.42 10.82
CA VAL A 25 25.47 5.17 10.56
C VAL A 25 24.30 4.48 11.26
N MET A 26 24.22 3.15 11.20
CA MET A 26 23.14 2.40 11.88
C MET A 26 23.17 2.60 13.40
N TRP A 27 24.34 2.56 14.02
CA TRP A 27 24.47 2.85 15.45
C TRP A 27 24.13 4.29 15.81
N SER A 28 24.49 5.26 14.95
CA SER A 28 24.14 6.66 15.15
C SER A 28 22.63 6.88 15.08
N LEU A 29 21.92 6.22 14.16
CA LEU A 29 20.46 6.30 14.04
C LEU A 29 19.74 5.64 15.22
N ARG A 30 20.26 4.49 15.72
CA ARG A 30 19.75 3.87 16.96
C ARG A 30 19.90 4.79 18.15
N ALA A 31 21.09 5.37 18.32
CA ALA A 31 21.35 6.34 19.37
C ALA A 31 20.48 7.59 19.26
N LEU A 32 20.27 8.10 18.04
CA LEU A 32 19.37 9.23 17.78
C LEU A 32 17.96 8.97 18.29
N GLY A 33 17.39 7.78 18.03
CA GLY A 33 16.06 7.41 18.52
C GLY A 33 15.98 7.48 20.05
N VAL A 34 16.98 6.93 20.74
CA VAL A 34 17.05 6.97 22.21
C VAL A 34 17.23 8.41 22.71
N ILE A 35 18.10 9.20 22.10
CA ILE A 35 18.35 10.60 22.48
C ILE A 35 17.08 11.44 22.31
N VAL A 36 16.38 11.30 21.18
CA VAL A 36 15.11 12.00 20.92
C VAL A 36 14.04 11.58 21.94
N ALA A 37 13.91 10.28 22.22
CA ALA A 37 12.98 9.78 23.23
C ALA A 37 13.25 10.39 24.63
N LEU A 38 14.51 10.41 25.06
CA LEU A 38 14.90 11.03 26.32
C LEU A 38 14.68 12.55 26.34
N ALA A 39 14.93 13.22 25.20
CA ALA A 39 14.65 14.65 25.07
C ALA A 39 13.14 14.93 25.16
N VAL A 40 12.29 14.13 24.52
CA VAL A 40 10.81 14.21 24.63
C VAL A 40 10.41 13.99 26.10
N TYR A 41 10.95 12.98 26.76
CA TYR A 41 10.69 12.75 28.19
C TYR A 41 11.04 13.95 29.07
N ALA A 42 12.20 14.57 28.84
CA ALA A 42 12.66 15.73 29.60
C ALA A 42 11.78 16.96 29.31
N LEU A 43 11.48 17.24 28.03
CA LEU A 43 10.66 18.39 27.62
C LEU A 43 9.23 18.30 28.19
N LEU A 44 8.62 17.12 28.09
CA LEU A 44 7.27 16.88 28.60
C LEU A 44 7.22 16.88 30.14
N GLY A 45 8.36 16.79 30.82
CA GLY A 45 8.44 16.87 32.27
C GLY A 45 8.03 18.21 32.88
N SER A 46 8.05 19.27 32.09
CA SER A 46 7.60 20.61 32.46
C SER A 46 6.10 20.85 32.22
N GLN A 47 5.38 19.86 31.70
CA GLN A 47 3.93 19.98 31.39
C GLN A 47 3.11 19.42 32.57
N PRO A 48 2.52 20.27 33.42
CA PRO A 48 1.82 19.81 34.62
C PRO A 48 0.51 19.07 34.31
N ASP A 49 -0.11 19.36 33.15
CA ASP A 49 -1.39 18.80 32.76
C ASP A 49 -1.27 17.45 32.02
N LEU A 50 -0.02 16.97 31.77
CA LEU A 50 0.21 15.70 31.10
C LEU A 50 0.32 14.56 32.13
N PRO A 51 -0.55 13.53 32.07
CA PRO A 51 -0.44 12.38 32.97
C PRO A 51 0.94 11.69 32.87
N PRO A 52 1.49 11.15 33.98
CA PRO A 52 2.80 10.49 33.96
C PRO A 52 2.90 9.36 32.92
N ASP A 53 1.90 8.51 32.82
CA ASP A 53 1.86 7.42 31.83
C ASP A 53 1.80 7.94 30.39
N ALA A 54 1.05 9.02 30.16
CA ALA A 54 1.00 9.66 28.84
C ALA A 54 2.39 10.20 28.43
N ARG A 55 3.16 10.75 29.36
CA ARG A 55 4.54 11.18 29.12
C ARG A 55 5.45 10.01 28.73
N ILE A 56 5.30 8.86 29.39
CA ILE A 56 6.03 7.63 29.06
C ILE A 56 5.63 7.14 27.67
N VAL A 57 4.33 7.07 27.39
CA VAL A 57 3.84 6.64 26.07
C VAL A 57 4.30 7.57 24.96
N ALA A 58 4.33 8.89 25.18
CA ALA A 58 4.90 9.86 24.24
C ALA A 58 6.41 9.60 23.98
N THR A 59 7.15 9.22 25.02
CA THR A 59 8.57 8.85 24.92
C THR A 59 8.76 7.57 24.08
N VAL A 60 7.97 6.52 24.33
CA VAL A 60 7.99 5.27 23.57
C VAL A 60 7.58 5.54 22.12
N MET A 61 6.55 6.35 21.90
CA MET A 61 6.09 6.75 20.56
C MET A 61 7.20 7.48 19.79
N ALA A 62 7.92 8.41 20.41
CA ALA A 62 9.04 9.12 19.78
C ALA A 62 10.18 8.16 19.40
N LEU A 63 10.54 7.22 20.29
CA LEU A 63 11.53 6.18 20.00
C LEU A 63 11.11 5.34 18.78
N MET A 64 9.88 4.80 18.81
CA MET A 64 9.36 3.96 17.73
C MET A 64 9.26 4.73 16.41
N ALA A 65 8.78 5.96 16.45
CA ALA A 65 8.67 6.82 15.26
C ALA A 65 10.03 7.01 14.59
N ILE A 66 11.07 7.39 15.37
CA ILE A 66 12.43 7.57 14.81
C ILE A 66 12.99 6.26 14.26
N TRP A 67 12.83 5.14 14.97
CA TRP A 67 13.32 3.84 14.49
C TRP A 67 12.53 3.32 13.29
N TRP A 68 11.22 3.53 13.23
CA TRP A 68 10.42 3.21 12.04
C TRP A 68 10.79 4.08 10.84
N MET A 69 10.92 5.41 11.03
CA MET A 69 11.23 6.34 9.94
C MET A 69 12.65 6.17 9.39
N THR A 70 13.60 5.80 10.24
CA THR A 70 15.01 5.63 9.87
C THR A 70 15.38 4.20 9.55
N GLU A 71 14.49 3.23 9.86
CA GLU A 71 14.76 1.78 9.77
C GLU A 71 16.08 1.39 10.46
N ALA A 72 16.39 2.09 11.56
CA ALA A 72 17.58 1.83 12.36
C ALA A 72 17.56 0.44 13.02
N VAL A 73 16.36 -0.08 13.23
CA VAL A 73 16.01 -1.42 13.67
C VAL A 73 14.91 -1.89 12.71
N PRO A 74 14.84 -3.18 12.31
CA PRO A 74 13.77 -3.66 11.45
C PRO A 74 12.39 -3.26 11.96
N LEU A 75 11.48 -2.88 11.04
CA LEU A 75 10.16 -2.35 11.41
C LEU A 75 9.38 -3.30 12.33
N SER A 76 9.43 -4.60 12.02
CA SER A 76 8.79 -5.67 12.80
C SER A 76 9.34 -5.76 14.24
N VAL A 77 10.67 -5.62 14.40
CA VAL A 77 11.32 -5.66 15.74
C VAL A 77 10.97 -4.41 16.55
N THR A 78 11.02 -3.23 15.93
CA THR A 78 10.57 -1.98 16.57
C THR A 78 9.14 -2.09 17.06
N SER A 79 8.30 -2.79 16.28
CA SER A 79 6.88 -3.00 16.58
C SER A 79 6.63 -3.92 17.78
N LEU A 80 7.62 -4.61 18.31
CA LEU A 80 7.52 -5.40 19.54
C LEU A 80 7.79 -4.56 20.80
N LEU A 81 8.34 -3.34 20.68
CA LEU A 81 8.64 -2.48 21.82
C LEU A 81 7.43 -2.18 22.72
N PRO A 82 6.20 -1.97 22.23
CA PRO A 82 5.05 -1.75 23.10
C PRO A 82 4.80 -2.89 24.09
N ILE A 83 5.06 -4.14 23.70
CA ILE A 83 4.88 -5.31 24.57
C ILE A 83 5.79 -5.26 25.79
N VAL A 84 6.98 -4.65 25.64
CA VAL A 84 8.00 -4.59 26.70
C VAL A 84 7.93 -3.27 27.43
N LEU A 85 8.05 -2.14 26.69
CA LEU A 85 8.27 -0.83 27.32
C LEU A 85 7.01 -0.28 27.99
N ILE A 86 5.84 -0.49 27.41
CA ILE A 86 4.59 0.04 27.97
C ILE A 86 4.29 -0.62 29.33
N PRO A 87 4.24 -1.99 29.45
CA PRO A 87 3.96 -2.62 30.74
C PRO A 87 5.07 -2.43 31.78
N MET A 88 6.31 -2.24 31.35
CA MET A 88 7.43 -2.00 32.29
C MET A 88 7.42 -0.59 32.91
N LEU A 89 6.89 0.38 32.18
CA LEU A 89 7.06 1.81 32.53
C LEU A 89 5.72 2.49 32.85
N THR A 90 4.59 1.84 32.65
CA THR A 90 3.23 2.33 32.95
C THR A 90 2.44 1.28 33.74
N ASP A 91 1.25 1.65 34.20
CA ASP A 91 0.34 0.75 34.90
C ASP A 91 -0.40 -0.26 33.97
N ARG A 92 -0.08 -0.29 32.69
CA ARG A 92 -0.69 -1.23 31.73
C ARG A 92 -0.07 -2.62 31.85
N THR A 93 -0.90 -3.63 31.62
CA THR A 93 -0.47 -5.04 31.65
C THR A 93 0.07 -5.49 30.29
N VAL A 94 0.90 -6.56 30.28
CA VAL A 94 1.36 -7.21 29.06
C VAL A 94 0.16 -7.69 28.21
N ALA A 95 -0.91 -8.19 28.83
CA ALA A 95 -2.12 -8.61 28.13
C ALA A 95 -2.76 -7.45 27.33
N GLN A 96 -2.86 -6.26 27.94
CA GLN A 96 -3.37 -5.07 27.24
C GLN A 96 -2.47 -4.64 26.07
N ALA A 97 -1.15 -4.75 26.22
CA ALA A 97 -0.21 -4.43 25.16
C ALA A 97 -0.20 -5.46 24.01
N THR A 98 -0.51 -6.74 24.29
CA THR A 98 -0.49 -7.81 23.27
C THR A 98 -1.83 -7.99 22.55
N THR A 99 -2.96 -7.68 23.17
CA THR A 99 -4.30 -7.84 22.59
C THR A 99 -4.42 -7.21 21.18
N PRO A 100 -3.89 -5.99 20.89
CA PRO A 100 -4.00 -5.38 19.57
C PRO A 100 -3.33 -6.15 18.44
N TYR A 101 -2.34 -7.01 18.73
CA TYR A 101 -1.69 -7.88 17.71
C TYR A 101 -2.61 -8.99 17.20
N ALA A 102 -3.68 -9.28 17.91
CA ALA A 102 -4.72 -10.23 17.52
C ALA A 102 -6.05 -9.52 17.17
N SER A 103 -5.99 -8.26 16.73
CA SER A 103 -7.20 -7.55 16.29
C SER A 103 -7.82 -8.16 15.04
N SER A 104 -9.14 -7.97 14.85
CA SER A 104 -9.87 -8.47 13.67
C SER A 104 -9.22 -8.00 12.36
N VAL A 105 -8.71 -6.77 12.32
CA VAL A 105 -8.07 -6.21 11.13
C VAL A 105 -6.77 -6.94 10.77
N VAL A 106 -5.98 -7.37 11.74
CA VAL A 106 -4.77 -8.20 11.50
C VAL A 106 -5.16 -9.52 10.82
N PHE A 107 -6.24 -10.15 11.26
CA PHE A 107 -6.74 -11.39 10.65
C PHE A 107 -7.41 -11.15 9.29
N LEU A 108 -8.06 -10.01 9.07
CA LEU A 108 -8.56 -9.63 7.74
C LEU A 108 -7.42 -9.61 6.71
N PHE A 109 -6.31 -8.97 7.08
CA PHE A 109 -5.13 -8.92 6.21
C PHE A 109 -4.44 -10.28 6.06
N LEU A 110 -4.36 -11.08 7.12
CA LEU A 110 -3.87 -12.45 7.04
C LEU A 110 -4.62 -13.25 5.97
N GLY A 111 -5.96 -13.22 6.01
CA GLY A 111 -6.79 -13.89 5.01
C GLY A 111 -6.62 -13.30 3.60
N GLY A 112 -6.53 -11.98 3.48
CA GLY A 112 -6.25 -11.28 2.21
C GLY A 112 -4.91 -11.68 1.60
N PHE A 113 -3.85 -11.77 2.41
CA PHE A 113 -2.53 -12.23 1.95
C PHE A 113 -2.54 -13.69 1.51
N LEU A 114 -3.26 -14.57 2.17
CA LEU A 114 -3.42 -15.96 1.72
C LEU A 114 -4.07 -16.04 0.34
N ILE A 115 -5.09 -15.21 0.07
CA ILE A 115 -5.70 -15.12 -1.26
C ILE A 115 -4.68 -14.61 -2.29
N ALA A 116 -3.89 -13.58 -1.95
CA ALA A 116 -2.86 -13.01 -2.80
C ALA A 116 -1.77 -14.04 -3.16
N ILE A 117 -1.27 -14.79 -2.16
CA ILE A 117 -0.29 -15.87 -2.35
C ILE A 117 -0.84 -16.95 -3.29
N ALA A 118 -2.11 -17.33 -3.12
CA ALA A 118 -2.75 -18.31 -4.01
C ALA A 118 -2.86 -17.78 -5.45
N MET A 119 -3.22 -16.50 -5.64
CA MET A 119 -3.26 -15.87 -6.97
C MET A 119 -1.89 -15.85 -7.63
N GLU A 120 -0.83 -15.65 -6.84
CA GLU A 120 0.56 -15.65 -7.29
C GLU A 120 1.03 -17.07 -7.64
N LYS A 121 0.88 -18.04 -6.75
CA LYS A 121 1.27 -19.44 -6.95
C LYS A 121 0.66 -20.05 -8.22
N TRP A 122 -0.59 -19.71 -8.55
CA TRP A 122 -1.30 -20.26 -9.71
C TRP A 122 -1.28 -19.35 -10.94
N ASN A 123 -0.47 -18.28 -10.96
CA ASN A 123 -0.33 -17.33 -12.09
C ASN A 123 -1.66 -16.69 -12.55
N LEU A 124 -2.67 -16.63 -11.70
CA LEU A 124 -3.95 -16.00 -12.03
C LEU A 124 -3.78 -14.50 -12.30
N HIS A 125 -2.92 -13.83 -11.52
CA HIS A 125 -2.55 -12.43 -11.69
C HIS A 125 -1.99 -12.13 -13.09
N LEU A 126 -1.08 -12.99 -13.60
CA LEU A 126 -0.48 -12.85 -14.93
C LEU A 126 -1.54 -12.96 -16.02
N ARG A 127 -2.45 -13.92 -15.90
CA ARG A 127 -3.57 -14.08 -16.84
C ARG A 127 -4.47 -12.84 -16.87
N ILE A 128 -4.83 -12.30 -15.71
CA ILE A 128 -5.64 -11.08 -15.58
C ILE A 128 -4.94 -9.91 -16.27
N ALA A 129 -3.64 -9.73 -16.02
CA ALA A 129 -2.83 -8.69 -16.63
C ALA A 129 -2.82 -8.76 -18.15
N LEU A 130 -2.50 -9.94 -18.72
CA LEU A 130 -2.43 -10.15 -20.16
C LEU A 130 -3.80 -9.98 -20.85
N LEU A 131 -4.89 -10.46 -20.22
CA LEU A 131 -6.24 -10.26 -20.74
C LEU A 131 -6.67 -8.80 -20.73
N THR A 132 -6.25 -8.03 -19.73
CA THR A 132 -6.50 -6.59 -19.64
C THR A 132 -5.76 -5.85 -20.76
N LEU A 133 -4.46 -6.12 -20.94
CA LEU A 133 -3.65 -5.57 -22.03
C LEU A 133 -4.26 -5.86 -23.41
N ARG A 134 -4.68 -7.09 -23.63
CA ARG A 134 -5.33 -7.53 -24.89
C ARG A 134 -6.59 -6.71 -25.21
N ARG A 135 -7.38 -6.35 -24.18
CA ARG A 135 -8.66 -5.61 -24.36
C ARG A 135 -8.47 -4.11 -24.55
N VAL A 136 -7.51 -3.51 -23.88
CA VAL A 136 -7.32 -2.03 -23.92
C VAL A 136 -6.79 -1.57 -25.29
N GLY A 137 -6.02 -2.41 -25.98
CA GLY A 137 -5.52 -2.16 -27.33
C GLY A 137 -4.02 -1.81 -27.36
N LEU A 138 -3.46 -1.73 -28.58
CA LEU A 138 -2.02 -1.89 -28.84
C LEU A 138 -1.33 -0.63 -29.38
N SER A 139 -2.01 0.50 -29.42
CA SER A 139 -1.27 1.76 -29.63
C SER A 139 -0.38 2.03 -28.40
N PRO A 140 0.82 2.61 -28.56
CA PRO A 140 1.76 2.77 -27.45
C PRO A 140 1.15 3.43 -26.20
N ARG A 141 0.31 4.45 -26.37
CA ARG A 141 -0.41 5.10 -25.25
C ARG A 141 -1.44 4.16 -24.60
N ARG A 142 -2.13 3.32 -25.39
CA ARG A 142 -3.08 2.33 -24.83
C ARG A 142 -2.38 1.18 -24.13
N ILE A 143 -1.18 0.82 -24.57
CA ILE A 143 -0.35 -0.17 -23.85
C ILE A 143 -0.01 0.35 -22.48
N VAL A 144 0.44 1.62 -22.36
CA VAL A 144 0.68 2.23 -21.05
C VAL A 144 -0.59 2.22 -20.20
N LEU A 145 -1.75 2.60 -20.75
CA LEU A 145 -3.03 2.55 -20.02
C LEU A 145 -3.38 1.12 -19.58
N GLY A 146 -3.24 0.13 -20.47
CA GLY A 146 -3.51 -1.26 -20.15
C GLY A 146 -2.61 -1.80 -19.05
N MET A 147 -1.31 -1.44 -19.09
CA MET A 147 -0.36 -1.76 -18.00
C MET A 147 -0.79 -1.10 -16.70
N MET A 148 -1.12 0.18 -16.71
CA MET A 148 -1.55 0.90 -15.51
C MET A 148 -2.83 0.32 -14.92
N LEU A 149 -3.84 0.02 -15.75
CA LEU A 149 -5.10 -0.56 -15.30
C LEU A 149 -4.90 -1.98 -14.73
N ALA A 150 -4.10 -2.81 -15.40
CA ALA A 150 -3.81 -4.15 -14.94
C ALA A 150 -3.04 -4.12 -13.62
N THR A 151 -1.99 -3.29 -13.53
CA THR A 151 -1.18 -3.12 -12.32
C THR A 151 -2.03 -2.60 -11.16
N ALA A 152 -2.80 -1.53 -11.37
CA ALA A 152 -3.64 -0.96 -10.34
C ALA A 152 -4.71 -1.95 -9.86
N PHE A 153 -5.37 -2.67 -10.78
CA PHE A 153 -6.37 -3.67 -10.41
C PHE A 153 -5.76 -4.80 -9.57
N LEU A 154 -4.61 -5.33 -9.96
CA LEU A 154 -3.93 -6.39 -9.19
C LEU A 154 -3.47 -5.88 -7.83
N SER A 155 -2.92 -4.66 -7.78
CA SER A 155 -2.42 -4.06 -6.54
C SER A 155 -3.52 -3.70 -5.53
N MET A 156 -4.78 -3.71 -5.92
CA MET A 156 -5.91 -3.62 -4.97
C MET A 156 -6.02 -4.87 -4.09
N TRP A 157 -5.53 -6.02 -4.56
CA TRP A 157 -5.75 -7.34 -3.95
C TRP A 157 -4.46 -8.04 -3.55
N VAL A 158 -3.35 -7.66 -4.17
CA VAL A 158 -2.00 -8.20 -3.95
C VAL A 158 -1.11 -7.07 -3.48
N SER A 159 -0.01 -7.35 -2.76
CA SER A 159 0.90 -6.29 -2.32
C SER A 159 1.44 -5.46 -3.49
N ASN A 160 1.65 -4.16 -3.25
CA ASN A 160 2.19 -3.24 -4.27
C ASN A 160 3.55 -3.73 -4.78
N THR A 161 4.37 -4.27 -3.88
CA THR A 161 5.70 -4.84 -4.15
C THR A 161 5.61 -6.02 -5.12
N ALA A 162 4.84 -7.03 -4.76
CA ALA A 162 4.67 -8.22 -5.60
C ALA A 162 4.08 -7.85 -6.97
N THR A 163 3.08 -6.96 -7.00
CA THR A 163 2.48 -6.49 -8.24
C THR A 163 3.52 -5.79 -9.14
N ALA A 164 4.36 -4.90 -8.59
CA ALA A 164 5.40 -4.23 -9.36
C ALA A 164 6.43 -5.21 -9.92
N LEU A 165 6.90 -6.16 -9.10
CA LEU A 165 7.84 -7.22 -9.52
C LEU A 165 7.29 -8.08 -10.67
N MET A 166 6.01 -8.42 -10.62
CA MET A 166 5.36 -9.23 -11.64
C MET A 166 5.09 -8.48 -12.95
N MET A 167 4.73 -7.21 -12.86
CA MET A 167 4.36 -6.41 -14.05
C MET A 167 5.56 -5.83 -14.78
N LEU A 168 6.68 -5.63 -14.09
CA LEU A 168 7.88 -5.04 -14.65
C LEU A 168 8.52 -5.89 -15.78
N PRO A 169 8.63 -7.23 -15.68
CA PRO A 169 9.07 -8.07 -16.81
C PRO A 169 8.18 -7.96 -18.04
N ILE A 170 6.87 -7.77 -17.87
CA ILE A 170 5.96 -7.56 -18.99
C ILE A 170 6.27 -6.22 -19.67
N ALA A 171 6.45 -5.15 -18.87
CA ALA A 171 6.81 -3.83 -19.38
C ALA A 171 8.14 -3.85 -20.15
N THR A 172 9.17 -4.52 -19.60
CA THR A 172 10.48 -4.64 -20.26
C THR A 172 10.40 -5.49 -21.54
N SER A 173 9.57 -6.53 -21.57
CA SER A 173 9.33 -7.33 -22.79
C SER A 173 8.66 -6.51 -23.89
N VAL A 174 7.69 -5.64 -23.52
CA VAL A 174 7.05 -4.70 -24.46
C VAL A 174 8.07 -3.70 -25.00
N LEU A 175 8.96 -3.16 -24.15
CA LEU A 175 10.03 -2.26 -24.58
C LEU A 175 10.99 -2.94 -25.54
N ALA A 176 11.42 -4.17 -25.23
CA ALA A 176 12.28 -4.97 -26.09
C ALA A 176 11.65 -5.20 -27.48
N LEU A 177 10.34 -5.49 -27.55
CA LEU A 177 9.63 -5.61 -28.80
C LEU A 177 9.64 -4.31 -29.62
N VAL A 178 9.45 -3.17 -28.98
CA VAL A 178 9.48 -1.86 -29.65
C VAL A 178 10.88 -1.59 -30.21
N LEU A 179 11.93 -1.85 -29.44
CA LEU A 179 13.31 -1.74 -29.86
C LEU A 179 13.62 -2.65 -31.07
N ALA A 180 13.19 -3.92 -31.03
CA ALA A 180 13.40 -4.88 -32.13
C ALA A 180 12.75 -4.45 -33.45
N ARG A 181 11.75 -3.60 -33.41
CA ARG A 181 11.01 -3.11 -34.58
C ARG A 181 11.48 -1.73 -35.07
N SER A 182 12.30 -1.04 -34.31
CA SER A 182 12.75 0.34 -34.63
C SER A 182 13.85 0.41 -35.70
N GLY A 183 14.41 -0.74 -36.12
CA GLY A 183 15.44 -0.79 -37.18
C GLY A 183 16.84 -0.30 -36.77
N GLY A 184 17.06 0.04 -35.49
CA GLY A 184 18.36 0.42 -34.93
C GLY A 184 19.23 -0.78 -34.55
N ASN A 185 20.42 -0.52 -33.95
CA ASN A 185 21.29 -1.57 -33.43
C ASN A 185 20.72 -2.18 -32.12
N THR A 186 19.63 -2.90 -32.28
CA THR A 186 18.80 -3.44 -31.19
C THR A 186 19.60 -4.31 -30.23
N ALA A 187 20.55 -5.10 -30.74
CA ALA A 187 21.37 -5.97 -29.91
C ALA A 187 22.28 -5.18 -28.96
N ALA A 188 22.90 -4.10 -29.45
CA ALA A 188 23.73 -3.23 -28.61
C ALA A 188 22.91 -2.44 -27.60
N GLN A 189 21.74 -1.94 -28.00
CA GLN A 189 20.82 -1.25 -27.09
C GLN A 189 20.29 -2.18 -25.99
N GLN A 190 19.91 -3.39 -26.34
CA GLN A 190 19.48 -4.40 -25.36
C GLN A 190 20.63 -4.78 -24.43
N GLN A 191 21.84 -4.99 -24.95
CA GLN A 191 23.01 -5.28 -24.15
C GLN A 191 23.36 -4.13 -23.19
N ALA A 192 23.23 -2.88 -23.63
CA ALA A 192 23.41 -1.71 -22.76
C ALA A 192 22.39 -1.69 -21.61
N LEU A 193 21.09 -1.95 -21.91
CA LEU A 193 20.05 -2.06 -20.89
C LEU A 193 20.29 -3.22 -19.91
N ASP A 194 20.80 -4.34 -20.39
CA ASP A 194 21.10 -5.51 -19.56
C ASP A 194 22.36 -5.30 -18.69
N SER A 195 23.27 -4.42 -19.15
CA SER A 195 24.46 -4.00 -18.37
C SER A 195 24.19 -2.84 -17.40
N GLY A 196 22.94 -2.39 -17.25
CA GLY A 196 22.54 -1.40 -16.26
C GLY A 196 22.51 0.04 -16.76
N ALA A 197 22.63 0.29 -18.08
CA ALA A 197 22.41 1.63 -18.63
C ALA A 197 20.94 2.04 -18.53
N THR A 198 20.69 3.33 -18.29
CA THR A 198 19.34 3.87 -18.31
C THR A 198 18.75 3.81 -19.72
N ILE A 199 17.42 3.78 -19.82
CA ILE A 199 16.72 3.79 -21.12
C ILE A 199 17.10 5.04 -21.93
N ALA A 200 17.32 6.18 -21.26
CA ALA A 200 17.70 7.42 -21.92
C ALA A 200 19.12 7.39 -22.49
N GLU A 201 20.02 6.58 -21.94
CA GLU A 201 21.40 6.39 -22.41
C GLU A 201 21.52 5.28 -23.44
N ALA A 202 20.75 4.21 -23.30
CA ALA A 202 20.83 3.02 -24.14
C ALA A 202 20.05 3.15 -25.46
N VAL A 203 19.06 4.02 -25.54
CA VAL A 203 18.11 4.11 -26.66
C VAL A 203 18.27 5.42 -27.42
N ASP A 204 18.70 5.33 -28.67
CA ASP A 204 19.00 6.49 -29.52
C ASP A 204 17.75 7.30 -29.91
N ASP A 205 16.60 6.62 -30.14
CA ASP A 205 15.35 7.32 -30.48
C ASP A 205 14.69 7.91 -29.21
N PRO A 206 14.59 9.27 -29.13
CA PRO A 206 14.02 9.94 -27.96
C PRO A 206 12.55 9.56 -27.68
N ASN A 207 11.76 9.19 -28.71
CA ASN A 207 10.36 8.77 -28.52
C ASN A 207 10.30 7.39 -27.88
N ILE A 208 11.15 6.46 -28.30
CA ILE A 208 11.24 5.13 -27.71
C ILE A 208 11.79 5.21 -26.28
N ALA A 209 12.82 6.04 -26.05
CA ALA A 209 13.36 6.27 -24.72
C ALA A 209 12.30 6.82 -23.75
N ARG A 210 11.53 7.83 -24.16
CA ARG A 210 10.42 8.39 -23.36
C ARG A 210 9.30 7.40 -23.15
N PHE A 211 8.94 6.60 -24.16
CA PHE A 211 7.96 5.54 -24.02
C PHE A 211 8.39 4.49 -22.99
N GLY A 212 9.64 4.03 -23.09
CA GLY A 212 10.19 3.04 -22.14
C GLY A 212 10.22 3.57 -20.70
N THR A 213 10.73 4.78 -20.49
CA THR A 213 10.72 5.46 -19.19
C THR A 213 9.29 5.60 -18.65
N CYS A 214 8.34 6.05 -19.49
CA CYS A 214 6.94 6.16 -19.15
C CYS A 214 6.35 4.81 -18.73
N LEU A 215 6.63 3.75 -19.48
CA LEU A 215 6.07 2.41 -19.25
C LEU A 215 6.57 1.80 -17.94
N VAL A 216 7.86 1.92 -17.65
CA VAL A 216 8.48 1.38 -16.43
C VAL A 216 7.99 2.14 -15.19
N LEU A 217 7.96 3.48 -15.22
CA LEU A 217 7.41 4.30 -14.13
C LEU A 217 5.91 4.07 -13.94
N ALA A 218 5.16 3.85 -15.03
CA ALA A 218 3.74 3.57 -14.97
C ALA A 218 3.43 2.32 -14.15
N VAL A 219 4.26 1.28 -14.18
CA VAL A 219 4.11 0.08 -13.35
C VAL A 219 4.23 0.43 -11.87
N GLY A 220 5.32 1.08 -11.46
CA GLY A 220 5.55 1.41 -10.04
C GLY A 220 4.45 2.30 -9.47
N TRP A 221 4.13 3.39 -10.19
CA TRP A 221 3.12 4.35 -9.71
C TRP A 221 1.70 3.76 -9.71
N SER A 222 1.36 2.92 -10.69
CA SER A 222 0.06 2.26 -10.71
C SER A 222 -0.08 1.21 -9.61
N ALA A 223 1.00 0.57 -9.18
CA ALA A 223 0.98 -0.31 -8.02
C ALA A 223 0.61 0.47 -6.75
N SER A 224 1.24 1.61 -6.50
CA SER A 224 0.90 2.47 -5.35
C SER A 224 -0.53 3.03 -5.45
N ILE A 225 -0.95 3.52 -6.63
CA ILE A 225 -2.31 4.01 -6.84
C ILE A 225 -3.34 2.90 -6.63
N GLY A 226 -3.07 1.68 -7.10
CA GLY A 226 -3.96 0.52 -6.91
C GLY A 226 -4.16 0.17 -5.44
N GLY A 227 -3.10 0.25 -4.63
CA GLY A 227 -3.15 0.02 -3.20
C GLY A 227 -4.14 0.89 -2.43
N LEU A 228 -4.58 2.02 -2.99
CA LEU A 228 -5.62 2.87 -2.42
C LEU A 228 -7.02 2.23 -2.49
N GLY A 229 -7.25 1.34 -3.47
CA GLY A 229 -8.59 0.92 -3.88
C GLY A 229 -9.35 0.05 -2.90
N THR A 230 -8.68 -0.77 -2.10
CA THR A 230 -9.33 -1.67 -1.11
C THR A 230 -8.64 -1.59 0.25
N LEU A 231 -9.28 -2.11 1.30
CA LEU A 231 -8.68 -2.17 2.63
C LEU A 231 -7.37 -2.97 2.63
N ILE A 232 -7.33 -4.10 1.94
CA ILE A 232 -6.16 -4.99 1.89
C ILE A 232 -5.10 -4.57 0.87
N GLY A 233 -5.35 -3.52 0.07
CA GLY A 233 -4.46 -3.07 -1.00
C GLY A 233 -3.17 -2.42 -0.48
N SER A 234 -3.19 -1.82 0.71
CA SER A 234 -2.00 -1.16 1.28
C SER A 234 -2.00 -1.22 2.80
N PRO A 235 -0.83 -1.43 3.45
CA PRO A 235 -0.70 -1.48 4.91
C PRO A 235 -1.27 -0.27 5.67
N PRO A 236 -1.10 1.00 5.24
CA PRO A 236 -1.73 2.15 5.88
C PRO A 236 -3.24 2.01 6.07
N ASN A 237 -3.94 1.39 5.12
CA ASN A 237 -5.39 1.19 5.17
C ASN A 237 -5.80 0.31 6.37
N ALA A 238 -5.00 -0.72 6.68
CA ALA A 238 -5.21 -1.56 7.87
C ALA A 238 -5.06 -0.77 9.17
N ILE A 239 -4.03 0.07 9.24
CA ILE A 239 -3.71 0.83 10.45
C ILE A 239 -4.87 1.76 10.81
N VAL A 240 -5.41 2.50 9.83
CA VAL A 240 -6.54 3.39 10.10
C VAL A 240 -7.81 2.60 10.43
N ALA A 241 -8.07 1.47 9.77
CA ALA A 241 -9.23 0.65 10.07
C ALA A 241 -9.15 0.05 11.49
N GLY A 242 -7.97 -0.43 11.88
CA GLY A 242 -7.72 -0.92 13.23
C GLY A 242 -7.85 0.18 14.28
N TYR A 243 -7.26 1.35 14.05
CA TYR A 243 -7.39 2.52 14.93
C TYR A 243 -8.85 2.96 15.09
N ALA A 244 -9.58 3.05 13.99
CA ALA A 244 -10.98 3.43 14.00
C ALA A 244 -11.84 2.47 14.83
N SER A 245 -11.59 1.17 14.70
CA SER A 245 -12.32 0.14 15.45
C SER A 245 -11.95 0.16 16.94
N SER A 246 -10.64 0.21 17.29
CA SER A 246 -10.18 0.09 18.67
C SER A 246 -10.35 1.36 19.49
N GLU A 247 -10.05 2.53 18.91
CA GLU A 247 -9.99 3.79 19.66
C GLU A 247 -11.20 4.70 19.43
N LEU A 248 -11.83 4.62 18.24
CA LEU A 248 -13.00 5.46 17.93
C LEU A 248 -14.33 4.69 18.04
N GLY A 249 -14.30 3.36 18.20
CA GLY A 249 -15.50 2.51 18.18
C GLY A 249 -16.26 2.57 16.84
N ARG A 250 -15.59 2.94 15.75
CA ARG A 250 -16.15 3.07 14.40
C ARG A 250 -15.48 2.08 13.45
N GLU A 251 -16.25 1.16 12.89
CA GLU A 251 -15.73 0.19 11.93
C GLU A 251 -15.67 0.78 10.52
N ILE A 252 -14.53 0.60 9.87
CA ILE A 252 -14.37 0.86 8.44
C ILE A 252 -14.51 -0.47 7.71
N GLY A 253 -15.71 -0.76 7.22
CA GLY A 253 -15.99 -1.97 6.43
C GLY A 253 -15.32 -1.93 5.05
N PHE A 254 -15.14 -3.11 4.47
CA PHE A 254 -14.49 -3.28 3.16
C PHE A 254 -15.19 -2.47 2.07
N LEU A 255 -16.53 -2.54 2.01
CA LEU A 255 -17.34 -1.76 1.07
C LEU A 255 -17.19 -0.25 1.30
N ASN A 256 -17.22 0.21 2.57
CA ASN A 256 -17.11 1.64 2.89
C ASN A 256 -15.78 2.22 2.39
N TRP A 257 -14.68 1.47 2.59
CA TRP A 257 -13.38 1.85 2.04
C TRP A 257 -13.39 1.90 0.51
N MET A 258 -13.93 0.86 -0.15
CA MET A 258 -13.99 0.79 -1.61
C MET A 258 -14.79 1.93 -2.24
N LEU A 259 -15.82 2.44 -1.57
CA LEU A 259 -16.61 3.60 -2.05
C LEU A 259 -15.78 4.88 -2.19
N ILE A 260 -14.69 5.01 -1.44
CA ILE A 260 -13.72 6.11 -1.58
C ILE A 260 -12.52 5.67 -2.43
N GLY A 261 -11.92 4.54 -2.06
CA GLY A 261 -10.63 4.09 -2.60
C GLY A 261 -10.69 3.72 -4.09
N MET A 262 -11.71 2.97 -4.52
CA MET A 262 -11.81 2.57 -5.94
C MET A 262 -12.04 3.76 -6.88
N PRO A 263 -13.01 4.67 -6.64
CA PRO A 263 -13.16 5.85 -7.48
C PRO A 263 -11.90 6.70 -7.51
N LEU A 264 -11.24 6.89 -6.35
CA LEU A 264 -9.97 7.61 -6.27
C LEU A 264 -8.90 6.96 -7.15
N ALA A 265 -8.66 5.65 -6.97
CA ALA A 265 -7.65 4.91 -7.73
C ALA A 265 -7.93 4.95 -9.23
N PHE A 266 -9.19 4.77 -9.63
CA PHE A 266 -9.59 4.80 -11.03
C PHE A 266 -9.35 6.16 -11.66
N VAL A 267 -9.84 7.23 -11.04
CA VAL A 267 -9.65 8.61 -11.53
C VAL A 267 -8.16 8.95 -11.57
N PHE A 268 -7.42 8.55 -10.54
CA PHE A 268 -5.97 8.82 -10.47
C PHE A 268 -5.21 8.10 -11.59
N VAL A 269 -5.50 6.82 -11.87
CA VAL A 269 -4.87 6.08 -12.98
C VAL A 269 -5.09 6.79 -14.31
N PHE A 270 -6.31 7.25 -14.62
CA PHE A 270 -6.58 7.95 -15.88
C PHE A 270 -5.89 9.30 -15.98
N ILE A 271 -5.87 10.08 -14.90
CA ILE A 271 -5.18 11.37 -14.85
C ILE A 271 -3.67 11.14 -14.96
N ALA A 272 -3.11 10.18 -14.21
CA ALA A 272 -1.70 9.82 -14.27
C ALA A 272 -1.30 9.38 -15.70
N TRP A 273 -2.08 8.48 -16.32
CA TRP A 273 -1.86 8.07 -17.70
C TRP A 273 -1.84 9.25 -18.68
N PHE A 274 -2.83 10.14 -18.57
CA PHE A 274 -2.90 11.32 -19.44
C PHE A 274 -1.67 12.21 -19.26
N LEU A 275 -1.31 12.53 -18.02
CA LEU A 275 -0.16 13.39 -17.71
C LEU A 275 1.16 12.73 -18.13
N MET A 276 1.34 11.45 -17.86
CA MET A 276 2.55 10.72 -18.22
C MET A 276 2.75 10.65 -19.74
N THR A 277 1.70 10.30 -20.47
CA THR A 277 1.82 10.07 -21.94
C THR A 277 1.71 11.32 -22.79
N ARG A 278 1.19 12.43 -22.26
CA ARG A 278 0.96 13.66 -23.01
C ARG A 278 1.81 14.83 -22.56
N LEU A 279 2.23 14.86 -21.29
CA LEU A 279 2.93 16.01 -20.70
C LEU A 279 4.34 15.64 -20.23
N LEU A 280 4.49 14.68 -19.31
CA LEU A 280 5.74 14.39 -18.62
C LEU A 280 6.74 13.62 -19.50
N TYR A 281 6.28 12.54 -20.13
CA TYR A 281 7.08 11.66 -20.98
C TYR A 281 6.45 11.56 -22.37
N ARG A 282 6.12 12.73 -22.95
CA ARG A 282 5.45 12.80 -24.25
C ARG A 282 6.26 12.07 -25.32
N PHE A 283 5.62 11.10 -25.97
CA PHE A 283 6.15 10.35 -27.10
C PHE A 283 5.12 10.28 -28.23
N ASP A 284 5.61 10.16 -29.45
CA ASP A 284 4.79 9.94 -30.62
C ASP A 284 5.36 8.74 -31.40
N LEU A 285 4.76 7.58 -31.19
CA LEU A 285 5.15 6.33 -31.78
C LEU A 285 3.97 5.75 -32.57
N PRO A 286 4.21 5.17 -33.76
CA PRO A 286 3.18 4.45 -34.50
C PRO A 286 2.70 3.23 -33.69
N ALA A 287 1.61 2.61 -34.14
CA ALA A 287 1.16 1.35 -33.59
C ALA A 287 2.29 0.29 -33.68
N ILE A 288 2.45 -0.49 -32.62
CA ILE A 288 3.52 -1.49 -32.52
C ILE A 288 3.11 -2.74 -33.31
N PRO A 289 3.72 -3.00 -34.49
CA PRO A 289 3.46 -4.24 -35.22
C PRO A 289 3.89 -5.45 -34.37
N GLY A 290 3.10 -6.52 -34.38
CA GLY A 290 3.41 -7.74 -33.60
C GLY A 290 3.13 -7.66 -32.10
N GLY A 291 2.66 -6.53 -31.57
CA GLY A 291 2.33 -6.41 -30.15
C GLY A 291 1.16 -7.31 -29.72
N ARG A 292 0.21 -7.54 -30.62
CA ARG A 292 -0.92 -8.45 -30.36
C ARG A 292 -0.49 -9.91 -30.35
N GLU A 293 0.31 -10.28 -31.31
CA GLU A 293 0.87 -11.62 -31.42
C GLU A 293 1.69 -11.96 -30.18
N MET A 294 2.51 -11.05 -29.68
CA MET A 294 3.30 -11.26 -28.47
C MET A 294 2.39 -11.51 -27.25
N ILE A 295 1.35 -10.69 -27.05
CA ILE A 295 0.42 -10.88 -25.91
C ILE A 295 -0.38 -12.16 -26.09
N ASP A 296 -0.86 -12.44 -27.31
CA ASP A 296 -1.59 -13.68 -27.60
C ASP A 296 -0.69 -14.92 -27.45
N ASP A 297 0.61 -14.82 -27.77
CA ASP A 297 1.61 -15.87 -27.52
C ASP A 297 1.83 -16.12 -26.03
N GLN A 298 1.96 -15.07 -25.23
CA GLN A 298 2.07 -15.20 -23.77
C GLN A 298 0.81 -15.83 -23.17
N ILE A 299 -0.38 -15.43 -23.63
CA ILE A 299 -1.65 -16.06 -23.21
C ILE A 299 -1.69 -17.54 -23.63
N ARG A 300 -1.22 -17.88 -24.84
CA ARG A 300 -1.13 -19.27 -25.29
C ARG A 300 -0.18 -20.11 -24.44
N GLN A 301 0.96 -19.54 -24.03
CA GLN A 301 1.92 -20.22 -23.15
C GLN A 301 1.33 -20.53 -21.76
N LEU A 302 0.44 -19.69 -21.24
CA LEU A 302 -0.30 -20.00 -20.01
C LEU A 302 -1.27 -21.18 -20.18
N GLY A 303 -1.65 -21.52 -21.40
CA GLY A 303 -2.60 -22.58 -21.69
C GLY A 303 -4.03 -22.30 -21.21
N PRO A 304 -4.90 -23.34 -21.16
CA PRO A 304 -6.23 -23.23 -20.61
C PRO A 304 -6.19 -22.99 -19.09
N LEU A 305 -7.28 -22.44 -18.54
CA LEU A 305 -7.43 -22.26 -17.09
C LEU A 305 -7.19 -23.57 -16.35
N SER A 306 -6.13 -23.62 -15.56
CA SER A 306 -5.81 -24.77 -14.70
C SER A 306 -6.85 -24.97 -13.60
N GLN A 307 -6.85 -26.14 -12.97
CA GLN A 307 -7.73 -26.41 -11.82
C GLN A 307 -7.46 -25.43 -10.68
N GLY A 308 -6.18 -25.17 -10.36
CA GLY A 308 -5.78 -24.22 -9.32
C GLY A 308 -6.27 -22.80 -9.62
N GLU A 309 -6.04 -22.28 -10.85
CA GLU A 309 -6.55 -20.97 -11.24
C GLU A 309 -8.08 -20.85 -11.07
N ARG A 310 -8.84 -21.90 -11.44
CA ARG A 310 -10.31 -21.91 -11.27
C ARG A 310 -10.73 -21.88 -9.80
N MET A 311 -10.04 -22.64 -8.94
CA MET A 311 -10.33 -22.65 -7.50
C MET A 311 -9.99 -21.30 -6.86
N VAL A 312 -8.81 -20.74 -7.18
CA VAL A 312 -8.43 -19.40 -6.70
C VAL A 312 -9.42 -18.35 -7.17
N LEU A 313 -9.81 -18.37 -8.44
CA LEU A 313 -10.80 -17.43 -8.99
C LEU A 313 -12.16 -17.56 -8.30
N ALA A 314 -12.60 -18.78 -7.98
CA ALA A 314 -13.85 -19.03 -7.28
C ALA A 314 -13.79 -18.51 -5.83
N VAL A 315 -12.69 -18.78 -5.10
CA VAL A 315 -12.50 -18.32 -3.72
C VAL A 315 -12.38 -16.79 -3.68
N PHE A 316 -11.54 -16.21 -4.55
CA PHE A 316 -11.39 -14.75 -4.65
C PHE A 316 -12.69 -14.06 -5.04
N GLY A 317 -13.39 -14.57 -6.06
CA GLY A 317 -14.68 -14.03 -6.48
C GLY A 317 -15.76 -14.17 -5.40
N GLY A 318 -15.75 -15.28 -4.65
CA GLY A 318 -16.60 -15.49 -3.48
C GLY A 318 -16.30 -14.48 -2.36
N ALA A 319 -15.03 -14.31 -2.00
CA ALA A 319 -14.63 -13.33 -1.00
C ALA A 319 -15.05 -11.90 -1.40
N ALA A 320 -14.75 -11.49 -2.64
CA ALA A 320 -15.16 -10.18 -3.15
C ALA A 320 -16.69 -10.01 -3.13
N PHE A 321 -17.44 -11.06 -3.50
CA PHE A 321 -18.89 -11.05 -3.41
C PHE A 321 -19.38 -10.81 -1.97
N PHE A 322 -18.86 -11.57 -1.00
CA PHE A 322 -19.28 -11.45 0.41
C PHE A 322 -18.79 -10.17 1.09
N TRP A 323 -17.72 -9.54 0.63
CA TRP A 323 -17.29 -8.23 1.11
C TRP A 323 -18.15 -7.08 0.56
N ILE A 324 -18.70 -7.23 -0.65
CA ILE A 324 -19.38 -6.12 -1.34
C ILE A 324 -20.90 -6.27 -1.25
N VAL A 325 -21.45 -7.42 -1.65
CA VAL A 325 -22.90 -7.57 -1.86
C VAL A 325 -23.70 -7.51 -0.57
N PRO A 326 -23.29 -8.18 0.55
CA PRO A 326 -24.02 -8.05 1.81
C PRO A 326 -24.07 -6.61 2.34
N GLY A 327 -22.98 -5.85 2.17
CA GLY A 327 -22.95 -4.44 2.56
C GLY A 327 -23.93 -3.58 1.76
N ILE A 328 -23.98 -3.79 0.43
CA ILE A 328 -24.95 -3.10 -0.44
C ILE A 328 -26.39 -3.48 -0.07
N LEU A 329 -26.68 -4.76 0.06
CA LEU A 329 -28.02 -5.26 0.37
C LEU A 329 -28.46 -4.84 1.79
N GLY A 330 -27.54 -4.86 2.75
CA GLY A 330 -27.77 -4.44 4.13
C GLY A 330 -28.04 -2.94 4.30
N SER A 331 -27.63 -2.11 3.32
CA SER A 331 -27.95 -0.69 3.30
C SER A 331 -29.40 -0.39 2.88
N ILE A 332 -30.10 -1.39 2.30
CA ILE A 332 -31.51 -1.25 1.87
C ILE A 332 -32.42 -1.68 3.03
N PRO A 333 -33.22 -0.76 3.65
CA PRO A 333 -34.01 -1.08 4.85
C PRO A 333 -34.96 -2.26 4.67
N ALA A 334 -35.60 -2.38 3.51
CA ALA A 334 -36.54 -3.48 3.20
C ALA A 334 -35.81 -4.86 3.15
N VAL A 335 -34.59 -4.90 2.61
CA VAL A 335 -33.80 -6.14 2.54
C VAL A 335 -33.27 -6.50 3.94
N LYS A 336 -32.79 -5.52 4.70
CA LYS A 336 -32.32 -5.71 6.08
C LYS A 336 -33.44 -6.24 6.99
N ALA A 337 -34.67 -5.76 6.81
CA ALA A 337 -35.82 -6.24 7.54
C ALA A 337 -36.24 -7.68 7.15
N ALA A 338 -36.16 -8.01 5.85
CA ALA A 338 -36.51 -9.34 5.33
C ALA A 338 -35.43 -10.39 5.58
N MET A 339 -34.16 -9.98 5.61
CA MET A 339 -32.99 -10.86 5.78
C MET A 339 -32.04 -10.29 6.84
N PRO A 340 -32.37 -10.35 8.15
CA PRO A 340 -31.54 -9.79 9.22
C PRO A 340 -30.11 -10.39 9.27
N TRP A 341 -29.96 -11.63 8.84
CA TRP A 341 -28.68 -12.34 8.80
C TRP A 341 -27.67 -11.77 7.79
N ILE A 342 -28.13 -10.93 6.83
CA ILE A 342 -27.24 -10.36 5.80
C ILE A 342 -26.23 -9.38 6.42
N GLY A 343 -26.54 -8.77 7.55
CA GLY A 343 -25.63 -7.91 8.33
C GLY A 343 -24.66 -8.68 9.23
N GLY A 344 -24.75 -10.02 9.27
CA GLY A 344 -23.86 -10.86 10.10
C GLY A 344 -22.59 -11.31 9.40
N PHE A 345 -22.38 -10.93 8.13
CA PHE A 345 -21.11 -11.20 7.45
C PHE A 345 -20.07 -10.18 7.88
N ASP A 346 -19.10 -10.65 8.66
CA ASP A 346 -17.94 -9.90 9.08
C ASP A 346 -16.81 -10.05 8.04
N ASP A 347 -16.16 -8.93 7.69
CA ASP A 347 -15.13 -8.90 6.66
C ASP A 347 -13.95 -9.83 6.98
N THR A 348 -13.58 -9.93 8.26
CA THR A 348 -12.52 -10.81 8.75
C THR A 348 -12.92 -12.28 8.65
N GLY A 349 -14.16 -12.59 9.02
CA GLY A 349 -14.71 -13.94 8.90
C GLY A 349 -14.70 -14.41 7.45
N VAL A 350 -15.07 -13.53 6.50
CA VAL A 350 -15.00 -13.82 5.05
C VAL A 350 -13.56 -14.07 4.62
N ALA A 351 -12.60 -13.20 5.01
CA ALA A 351 -11.19 -13.34 4.66
C ALA A 351 -10.59 -14.66 5.15
N ILE A 352 -10.80 -14.99 6.41
CA ILE A 352 -10.27 -16.23 7.02
C ILE A 352 -10.96 -17.46 6.42
N THR A 353 -12.26 -17.42 6.18
CA THR A 353 -12.96 -18.52 5.49
C THR A 353 -12.38 -18.76 4.11
N ALA A 354 -12.16 -17.69 3.32
CA ALA A 354 -11.52 -17.80 2.03
C ALA A 354 -10.09 -18.38 2.14
N GLY A 355 -9.30 -17.89 3.11
CA GLY A 355 -7.97 -18.42 3.42
C GLY A 355 -8.00 -19.93 3.71
N ILE A 356 -8.87 -20.39 4.61
CA ILE A 356 -9.01 -21.81 4.97
C ILE A 356 -9.42 -22.65 3.74
N LEU A 357 -10.35 -22.17 2.93
CA LEU A 357 -10.78 -22.87 1.72
C LEU A 357 -9.63 -23.15 0.76
N LEU A 358 -8.63 -22.28 0.67
CA LEU A 358 -7.46 -22.48 -0.20
C LEU A 358 -6.59 -23.66 0.22
N PHE A 359 -6.61 -24.05 1.51
CA PHE A 359 -5.92 -25.26 2.01
C PHE A 359 -6.73 -26.54 1.85
N ILE A 360 -8.05 -26.44 1.61
CA ILE A 360 -8.95 -27.58 1.48
C ILE A 360 -9.24 -27.91 0.02
N LEU A 361 -9.31 -26.90 -0.84
CA LEU A 361 -9.68 -27.06 -2.24
C LEU A 361 -8.50 -27.61 -3.06
N PRO A 362 -8.75 -28.56 -4.00
CA PRO A 362 -7.72 -29.19 -4.79
C PRO A 362 -7.23 -28.25 -5.89
N GLY A 363 -5.90 -28.00 -5.93
CA GLY A 363 -5.23 -27.17 -6.93
C GLY A 363 -4.81 -27.97 -8.17
N ARG A 364 -4.27 -29.19 -7.97
CA ARG A 364 -3.87 -30.09 -9.07
C ARG A 364 -4.21 -31.54 -8.71
N GLY A 365 -5.09 -32.14 -9.51
CA GLY A 365 -5.60 -33.46 -9.20
C GLY A 365 -6.39 -33.48 -7.88
N ARG A 366 -6.21 -34.50 -7.05
CA ARG A 366 -6.86 -34.63 -5.72
C ARG A 366 -5.86 -34.58 -4.56
N THR A 367 -4.58 -34.52 -4.83
CA THR A 367 -3.51 -34.67 -3.83
C THR A 367 -2.80 -33.35 -3.52
N GLN A 368 -2.75 -32.43 -4.47
CA GLN A 368 -2.14 -31.10 -4.25
C GLN A 368 -3.26 -30.08 -4.01
N MET A 369 -3.28 -29.46 -2.85
CA MET A 369 -4.21 -28.37 -2.53
C MET A 369 -3.78 -27.06 -3.22
N VAL A 370 -4.66 -26.07 -3.22
CA VAL A 370 -4.37 -24.74 -3.77
C VAL A 370 -3.20 -24.12 -3.02
N LEU A 371 -3.25 -24.12 -1.69
CA LEU A 371 -2.13 -23.76 -0.81
C LEU A 371 -1.76 -24.95 0.09
N ASP A 372 -0.51 -25.05 0.44
CA ASP A 372 -0.03 -25.80 1.60
C ASP A 372 0.53 -24.83 2.66
N TRP A 373 0.82 -25.35 3.87
CA TRP A 373 1.28 -24.48 4.96
C TRP A 373 2.62 -23.81 4.66
N LYS A 374 3.48 -24.47 3.88
CA LYS A 374 4.76 -23.92 3.48
C LYS A 374 4.60 -22.67 2.61
N ASP A 375 3.64 -22.68 1.67
CA ASP A 375 3.34 -21.49 0.88
C ASP A 375 2.95 -20.30 1.76
N ALA A 376 2.13 -20.55 2.80
CA ALA A 376 1.71 -19.51 3.73
C ALA A 376 2.87 -19.05 4.63
N GLU A 377 3.67 -19.98 5.15
CA GLU A 377 4.81 -19.68 6.02
C GLU A 377 5.87 -18.83 5.30
N GLU A 378 6.15 -19.17 4.05
CA GLU A 378 7.12 -18.46 3.22
C GLU A 378 6.55 -17.19 2.55
N GLY A 379 5.26 -17.15 2.22
CA GLY A 379 4.64 -16.05 1.47
C GLY A 379 4.01 -14.96 2.34
N LEU A 380 3.67 -15.24 3.61
CA LEU A 380 3.05 -14.23 4.47
C LEU A 380 4.07 -13.17 4.91
N PRO A 381 3.74 -11.89 4.76
CA PRO A 381 4.58 -10.80 5.27
C PRO A 381 4.38 -10.66 6.78
N TRP A 382 4.98 -11.56 7.57
CA TRP A 382 4.88 -11.60 9.04
C TRP A 382 5.27 -10.28 9.68
N GLY A 383 6.31 -9.62 9.13
CA GLY A 383 6.76 -8.32 9.60
C GLY A 383 5.68 -7.24 9.52
N VAL A 384 4.87 -7.26 8.46
CA VAL A 384 3.74 -6.32 8.28
C VAL A 384 2.62 -6.61 9.30
N LEU A 385 2.31 -7.87 9.56
CA LEU A 385 1.30 -8.24 10.58
C LEU A 385 1.74 -7.79 11.99
N LEU A 386 3.02 -7.97 12.34
CA LEU A 386 3.59 -7.48 13.59
C LEU A 386 3.57 -5.94 13.65
N LEU A 387 3.84 -5.27 12.54
CA LEU A 387 3.80 -3.81 12.47
C LEU A 387 2.39 -3.25 12.71
N PHE A 388 1.35 -3.91 12.19
CA PHE A 388 -0.04 -3.56 12.52
C PHE A 388 -0.30 -3.70 14.02
N GLY A 389 0.06 -4.84 14.60
CA GLY A 389 -0.10 -5.08 16.04
C GLY A 389 0.61 -4.04 16.89
N GLY A 390 1.86 -3.70 16.55
CA GLY A 390 2.66 -2.70 17.26
C GLY A 390 2.09 -1.29 17.15
N GLY A 391 1.64 -0.89 15.96
CA GLY A 391 0.98 0.38 15.73
C GLY A 391 -0.33 0.51 16.51
N LEU A 392 -1.17 -0.52 16.50
CA LEU A 392 -2.43 -0.56 17.26
C LEU A 392 -2.19 -0.63 18.77
N SER A 393 -1.14 -1.33 19.23
CA SER A 393 -0.77 -1.37 20.65
C SER A 393 -0.32 0.00 21.15
N LEU A 394 0.49 0.70 20.35
CA LEU A 394 0.88 2.08 20.64
C LEU A 394 -0.33 3.01 20.67
N ALA A 395 -1.22 2.90 19.67
CA ALA A 395 -2.45 3.69 19.58
C ALA A 395 -3.34 3.50 20.81
N SER A 396 -3.56 2.25 21.22
CA SER A 396 -4.31 1.92 22.43
C SER A 396 -3.66 2.50 23.71
N ALA A 397 -2.33 2.54 23.78
CA ALA A 397 -1.65 3.19 24.88
C ALA A 397 -1.84 4.72 24.85
N VAL A 398 -1.76 5.34 23.68
CA VAL A 398 -2.01 6.79 23.48
C VAL A 398 -3.41 7.16 23.98
N GLY A 399 -4.46 6.45 23.55
CA GLY A 399 -5.84 6.73 23.96
C GLY A 399 -6.07 6.48 25.46
N SER A 400 -5.63 5.33 25.97
CA SER A 400 -5.88 4.96 27.39
C SER A 400 -5.13 5.79 28.43
N THR A 401 -4.02 6.43 28.06
CA THR A 401 -3.23 7.30 28.95
C THR A 401 -3.63 8.78 28.86
N GLY A 402 -4.52 9.15 27.92
CA GLY A 402 -4.96 10.52 27.69
C GLY A 402 -3.94 11.38 26.94
N LEU A 403 -2.96 10.77 26.28
CA LEU A 403 -1.98 11.49 25.47
C LEU A 403 -2.64 12.14 24.24
N ASP A 404 -3.63 11.49 23.64
CA ASP A 404 -4.46 12.02 22.56
C ASP A 404 -5.21 13.29 22.97
N ALA A 405 -5.85 13.26 24.15
CA ALA A 405 -6.54 14.42 24.70
C ALA A 405 -5.58 15.60 24.96
N TRP A 406 -4.38 15.31 25.44
CA TRP A 406 -3.35 16.33 25.65
C TRP A 406 -2.88 16.93 24.31
N PHE A 407 -2.62 16.12 23.29
CA PHE A 407 -2.31 16.62 21.93
C PHE A 407 -3.41 17.53 21.41
N GLY A 408 -4.67 17.13 21.58
CA GLY A 408 -5.82 17.92 21.18
C GLY A 408 -5.84 19.30 21.84
N GLN A 409 -5.52 19.39 23.14
CA GLN A 409 -5.46 20.66 23.86
C GLN A 409 -4.35 21.59 23.33
N GLN A 410 -3.19 21.04 22.92
CA GLN A 410 -2.09 21.85 22.38
C GLN A 410 -2.42 22.51 21.03
N VAL A 411 -3.38 21.94 20.29
CA VAL A 411 -3.71 22.38 18.93
C VAL A 411 -5.09 23.03 18.80
N THR A 412 -5.75 23.35 19.91
CA THR A 412 -7.09 23.98 19.92
C THR A 412 -7.18 25.24 19.06
N GLY A 413 -6.09 26.01 18.97
CA GLY A 413 -6.01 27.18 18.08
C GLY A 413 -6.19 26.88 16.60
N LEU A 414 -5.91 25.65 16.16
CA LEU A 414 -6.12 25.22 14.75
C LEU A 414 -7.61 25.03 14.43
N GLY A 415 -8.47 24.84 15.43
CA GLY A 415 -9.93 24.71 15.24
C GLY A 415 -10.60 25.94 14.63
N ASN A 416 -9.92 27.09 14.64
CA ASN A 416 -10.40 28.31 13.98
C ASN A 416 -10.13 28.34 12.47
N LEU A 417 -9.33 27.40 11.96
CA LEU A 417 -9.05 27.32 10.51
C LEU A 417 -10.18 26.61 9.79
N PRO A 418 -10.54 27.03 8.56
CA PRO A 418 -11.45 26.24 7.74
C PRO A 418 -10.94 24.80 7.57
N THR A 419 -11.80 23.82 7.83
CA THR A 419 -11.46 22.39 7.85
C THR A 419 -10.75 21.91 6.60
N ILE A 420 -11.10 22.50 5.43
CA ILE A 420 -10.44 22.14 4.17
C ILE A 420 -8.92 22.38 4.20
N TRP A 421 -8.45 23.47 4.82
CA TRP A 421 -7.02 23.76 4.90
C TRP A 421 -6.30 22.81 5.85
N LEU A 422 -6.97 22.34 6.90
CA LEU A 422 -6.43 21.30 7.78
C LEU A 422 -6.28 19.98 7.02
N VAL A 423 -7.29 19.58 6.25
CA VAL A 423 -7.24 18.38 5.42
C VAL A 423 -6.14 18.48 4.36
N VAL A 424 -6.02 19.62 3.67
CA VAL A 424 -4.94 19.87 2.70
C VAL A 424 -3.57 19.80 3.36
N ALA A 425 -3.39 20.48 4.50
CA ALA A 425 -2.12 20.52 5.21
C ALA A 425 -1.70 19.11 5.69
N VAL A 426 -2.61 18.36 6.32
CA VAL A 426 -2.35 16.99 6.77
C VAL A 426 -2.00 16.09 5.58
N THR A 427 -2.78 16.13 4.50
CA THR A 427 -2.53 15.36 3.30
C THR A 427 -1.14 15.68 2.73
N ALA A 428 -0.79 16.96 2.60
CA ALA A 428 0.49 17.40 2.04
C ALA A 428 1.67 17.00 2.94
N ILE A 429 1.56 17.18 4.25
CA ILE A 429 2.62 16.84 5.21
C ILE A 429 2.87 15.33 5.19
N VAL A 430 1.84 14.51 5.32
CA VAL A 430 1.97 13.06 5.34
C VAL A 430 2.53 12.55 4.01
N LEU A 431 2.05 13.09 2.88
CA LEU A 431 2.55 12.73 1.56
C LEU A 431 4.03 13.09 1.36
N LEU A 432 4.48 14.26 1.84
CA LEU A 432 5.90 14.63 1.76
C LEU A 432 6.77 13.77 2.68
N LEU A 433 6.27 13.40 3.85
CA LEU A 433 7.00 12.54 4.78
C LEU A 433 7.15 11.12 4.24
N THR A 434 6.10 10.56 3.64
CA THR A 434 6.16 9.19 3.10
C THR A 434 7.12 9.06 1.91
N GLU A 435 7.54 10.15 1.27
CA GLU A 435 8.57 10.11 0.23
C GLU A 435 9.96 9.69 0.74
N ILE A 436 10.24 9.98 2.01
CA ILE A 436 11.55 9.71 2.63
C ILE A 436 11.47 8.65 3.74
N THR A 437 10.26 8.12 3.99
CA THR A 437 10.01 7.10 5.02
C THR A 437 9.10 6.02 4.47
N SER A 438 9.04 4.86 5.14
CA SER A 438 8.10 3.80 4.79
C SER A 438 6.64 4.26 4.93
N ASN A 439 5.79 3.94 3.94
CA ASN A 439 4.34 4.22 3.98
C ASN A 439 3.69 3.73 5.27
N THR A 440 4.03 2.51 5.67
CA THR A 440 3.46 1.85 6.85
C THR A 440 3.93 2.52 8.13
N ALA A 441 5.22 2.85 8.23
CA ALA A 441 5.79 3.57 9.37
C ALA A 441 5.16 4.96 9.52
N THR A 442 4.98 5.67 8.41
CA THR A 442 4.31 6.97 8.40
C THR A 442 2.89 6.86 8.93
N ALA A 443 2.09 5.92 8.43
CA ALA A 443 0.73 5.71 8.90
C ALA A 443 0.68 5.33 10.39
N ALA A 444 1.50 4.36 10.82
CA ALA A 444 1.53 3.90 12.22
C ALA A 444 1.90 5.01 13.21
N THR A 445 2.74 5.96 12.78
CA THR A 445 3.14 7.10 13.58
C THR A 445 2.07 8.19 13.62
N PHE A 446 1.54 8.57 12.46
CA PHE A 446 0.68 9.76 12.36
C PHE A 446 -0.79 9.50 12.63
N ILE A 447 -1.31 8.30 12.38
CA ILE A 447 -2.74 8.00 12.61
C ILE A 447 -3.16 8.25 14.07
N PRO A 448 -2.47 7.74 15.09
CA PRO A 448 -2.83 8.02 16.49
C PRO A 448 -2.74 9.51 16.87
N ILE A 449 -1.71 10.20 16.37
CA ILE A 449 -1.52 11.64 16.62
C ILE A 449 -2.67 12.45 16.01
N LEU A 450 -2.99 12.19 14.74
CA LEU A 450 -4.04 12.91 14.02
C LEU A 450 -5.44 12.61 14.59
N GLY A 451 -5.65 11.40 15.12
CA GLY A 451 -6.88 11.05 15.82
C GLY A 451 -7.07 11.93 17.07
N GLY A 452 -6.04 12.06 17.90
CA GLY A 452 -6.05 12.96 19.06
C GLY A 452 -6.21 14.43 18.68
N VAL A 453 -5.51 14.88 17.64
CA VAL A 453 -5.65 16.24 17.10
C VAL A 453 -7.10 16.52 16.66
N ALA A 454 -7.71 15.63 15.88
CA ALA A 454 -9.07 15.79 15.39
C ALA A 454 -10.09 15.91 16.53
N LEU A 455 -9.99 15.03 17.53
CA LEU A 455 -10.83 15.07 18.73
C LEU A 455 -10.65 16.38 19.50
N GLY A 456 -9.41 16.85 19.66
CA GLY A 456 -9.10 18.06 20.40
C GLY A 456 -9.58 19.36 19.75
N ILE A 457 -9.59 19.42 18.41
CA ILE A 457 -10.15 20.58 17.67
C ILE A 457 -11.66 20.44 17.39
N GLY A 458 -12.28 19.30 17.78
CA GLY A 458 -13.72 19.08 17.65
C GLY A 458 -14.20 18.77 16.24
N VAL A 459 -13.34 18.20 15.37
CA VAL A 459 -13.74 17.73 14.03
C VAL A 459 -13.88 16.22 13.99
N ASP A 460 -14.66 15.70 13.02
CA ASP A 460 -14.74 14.24 12.81
C ASP A 460 -13.32 13.68 12.53
N PRO A 461 -12.81 12.71 13.33
CA PRO A 461 -11.48 12.16 13.13
C PRO A 461 -11.22 11.65 11.71
N PHE A 462 -12.22 11.11 11.03
CA PHE A 462 -12.07 10.62 9.65
C PHE A 462 -11.71 11.71 8.63
N LEU A 463 -12.00 12.98 8.93
CA LEU A 463 -11.56 14.10 8.10
C LEU A 463 -10.05 14.25 8.01
N LEU A 464 -9.31 13.84 9.03
CA LEU A 464 -7.84 13.87 9.03
C LEU A 464 -7.26 12.48 8.77
N LEU A 465 -7.85 11.44 9.33
CA LEU A 465 -7.31 10.08 9.29
C LEU A 465 -7.36 9.45 7.89
N ILE A 466 -8.49 9.57 7.18
CA ILE A 466 -8.62 8.96 5.85
C ILE A 466 -7.70 9.64 4.84
N PRO A 467 -7.67 10.99 4.71
CA PRO A 467 -6.73 11.66 3.82
C PRO A 467 -5.26 11.37 4.17
N ALA A 468 -4.89 11.34 5.45
CA ALA A 468 -3.54 10.97 5.88
C ALA A 468 -3.16 9.56 5.44
N THR A 469 -4.07 8.60 5.60
CA THR A 469 -3.86 7.21 5.19
C THR A 469 -3.67 7.07 3.70
N LEU A 470 -4.52 7.71 2.90
CA LEU A 470 -4.40 7.72 1.44
C LEU A 470 -3.10 8.41 1.00
N ALA A 471 -2.74 9.53 1.65
CA ALA A 471 -1.50 10.24 1.39
C ALA A 471 -0.26 9.39 1.71
N ALA A 472 -0.27 8.64 2.81
CA ALA A 472 0.83 7.77 3.21
C ALA A 472 1.15 6.68 2.16
N THR A 473 0.19 6.32 1.30
CA THR A 473 0.40 5.37 0.19
C THR A 473 0.91 6.05 -1.10
N CYS A 474 0.81 7.39 -1.18
CA CYS A 474 1.14 8.19 -2.37
C CYS A 474 2.59 8.69 -2.33
N ALA A 475 3.57 7.79 -2.51
CA ALA A 475 4.97 8.17 -2.68
C ALA A 475 5.39 7.89 -4.13
N PHE A 476 5.66 8.94 -4.91
CA PHE A 476 5.95 8.83 -6.34
C PHE A 476 7.30 9.42 -6.75
N MET A 477 7.96 10.21 -5.88
CA MET A 477 9.17 10.97 -6.24
C MET A 477 10.46 10.20 -6.04
N LEU A 478 10.57 9.45 -4.92
CA LEU A 478 11.84 8.86 -4.51
C LEU A 478 11.80 7.33 -4.50
N PRO A 479 12.92 6.67 -4.84
CA PRO A 479 13.00 5.20 -4.76
C PRO A 479 12.75 4.66 -3.36
N VAL A 480 13.19 5.38 -2.33
CA VAL A 480 13.07 4.95 -0.92
C VAL A 480 11.67 5.07 -0.35
N GLY A 481 10.78 5.87 -0.98
CA GLY A 481 9.44 6.13 -0.47
C GLY A 481 8.52 4.91 -0.47
N THR A 482 8.70 4.00 -1.43
CA THR A 482 7.87 2.79 -1.53
C THR A 482 8.59 1.69 -2.31
N PRO A 483 8.41 0.40 -1.94
CA PRO A 483 9.04 -0.73 -2.64
C PRO A 483 8.81 -0.74 -4.16
N PRO A 484 7.63 -0.46 -4.72
CA PRO A 484 7.46 -0.36 -6.16
C PRO A 484 8.41 0.62 -6.85
N ASN A 485 8.66 1.79 -6.25
CA ASN A 485 9.62 2.75 -6.77
C ASN A 485 11.05 2.22 -6.69
N ALA A 486 11.41 1.57 -5.58
CA ALA A 486 12.73 0.94 -5.41
C ALA A 486 12.98 -0.15 -6.46
N ILE A 487 11.98 -0.98 -6.74
CA ILE A 487 12.02 -2.04 -7.75
C ILE A 487 12.23 -1.44 -9.15
N VAL A 488 11.43 -0.44 -9.50
CA VAL A 488 11.53 0.26 -10.79
C VAL A 488 12.91 0.91 -10.95
N PHE A 489 13.37 1.62 -9.93
CA PHE A 489 14.69 2.25 -9.92
C PHE A 489 15.82 1.23 -9.94
N GLY A 490 15.70 0.15 -9.16
CA GLY A 490 16.67 -0.95 -9.08
C GLY A 490 16.94 -1.66 -10.41
N THR A 491 16.07 -1.52 -11.40
CA THR A 491 16.35 -1.99 -12.77
C THR A 491 17.46 -1.20 -13.46
N GLY A 492 17.89 -0.07 -12.92
CA GLY A 492 18.82 0.85 -13.58
C GLY A 492 18.24 1.62 -14.76
N LYS A 493 17.01 1.33 -15.17
CA LYS A 493 16.40 1.84 -16.42
C LYS A 493 15.93 3.29 -16.35
N VAL A 494 15.76 3.85 -15.15
CA VAL A 494 15.28 5.22 -14.93
C VAL A 494 16.18 5.96 -13.94
N THR A 495 16.32 7.27 -14.11
CA THR A 495 17.09 8.10 -13.18
C THR A 495 16.22 8.65 -12.06
N ILE A 496 16.84 8.97 -10.91
CA ILE A 496 16.15 9.65 -9.78
C ILE A 496 15.53 10.97 -10.26
N ALA A 497 16.21 11.73 -11.12
CA ALA A 497 15.69 13.00 -11.62
C ALA A 497 14.42 12.83 -12.48
N GLN A 498 14.34 11.76 -13.29
CA GLN A 498 13.14 11.45 -14.06
C GLN A 498 11.99 11.08 -13.13
N MET A 499 12.24 10.19 -12.15
CA MET A 499 11.23 9.79 -11.18
C MET A 499 10.76 10.98 -10.34
N ALA A 500 11.66 11.78 -9.77
CA ALA A 500 11.33 12.89 -8.91
C ALA A 500 10.52 13.98 -9.62
N ARG A 501 10.88 14.36 -10.86
CA ARG A 501 10.14 15.37 -11.63
C ARG A 501 8.71 14.91 -11.94
N GLY A 502 8.55 13.68 -12.40
CA GLY A 502 7.23 13.14 -12.69
C GLY A 502 6.44 12.88 -11.42
N GLY A 503 7.08 12.32 -10.38
CA GLY A 503 6.49 12.05 -9.08
C GLY A 503 5.98 13.30 -8.37
N ALA A 504 6.69 14.45 -8.48
CA ALA A 504 6.22 15.70 -7.90
C ALA A 504 4.87 16.15 -8.48
N VAL A 505 4.66 15.95 -9.79
CA VAL A 505 3.36 16.23 -10.42
C VAL A 505 2.30 15.24 -9.92
N MET A 506 2.65 13.94 -9.80
CA MET A 506 1.73 12.92 -9.27
C MET A 506 1.36 13.22 -7.82
N ASN A 507 2.29 13.67 -6.99
CA ASN A 507 2.05 14.06 -5.60
C ASN A 507 1.05 15.23 -5.52
N LEU A 508 1.24 16.26 -6.33
CA LEU A 508 0.31 17.41 -6.38
C LEU A 508 -1.09 16.97 -6.80
N VAL A 509 -1.18 16.12 -7.83
CA VAL A 509 -2.45 15.54 -8.27
C VAL A 509 -3.07 14.68 -7.17
N GLY A 510 -2.26 13.89 -6.47
CA GLY A 510 -2.69 13.07 -5.34
C GLY A 510 -3.33 13.90 -4.23
N ILE A 511 -2.71 15.00 -3.82
CA ILE A 511 -3.28 15.91 -2.81
C ILE A 511 -4.66 16.42 -3.27
N VAL A 512 -4.76 16.92 -4.49
CA VAL A 512 -6.02 17.45 -5.02
C VAL A 512 -7.11 16.36 -5.09
N LEU A 513 -6.76 15.17 -5.55
CA LEU A 513 -7.70 14.07 -5.68
C LEU A 513 -8.14 13.52 -4.32
N ILE A 514 -7.22 13.35 -3.36
CA ILE A 514 -7.54 12.86 -2.02
C ILE A 514 -8.47 13.85 -1.32
N VAL A 515 -8.15 15.13 -1.32
CA VAL A 515 -9.01 16.15 -0.72
C VAL A 515 -10.35 16.20 -1.45
N GLY A 516 -10.36 16.23 -2.78
CA GLY A 516 -11.59 16.28 -3.57
C GLY A 516 -12.51 15.09 -3.32
N ILE A 517 -11.98 13.86 -3.33
CA ILE A 517 -12.80 12.65 -3.12
C ILE A 517 -13.39 12.61 -1.70
N MET A 518 -12.64 13.09 -0.70
CA MET A 518 -13.13 13.16 0.67
C MET A 518 -14.37 14.06 0.78
N TYR A 519 -14.33 15.25 0.18
CA TYR A 519 -15.49 16.16 0.20
C TYR A 519 -16.67 15.69 -0.65
N VAL A 520 -16.41 14.88 -1.70
CA VAL A 520 -17.48 14.35 -2.58
C VAL A 520 -18.12 13.10 -2.00
N LEU A 521 -17.31 12.15 -1.51
CA LEU A 521 -17.79 10.81 -1.12
C LEU A 521 -17.63 10.52 0.38
N GLY A 522 -16.88 11.31 1.15
CA GLY A 522 -16.61 11.04 2.57
C GLY A 522 -17.87 10.96 3.42
N GLY A 523 -18.83 11.85 3.19
CA GLY A 523 -20.12 11.81 3.87
C GLY A 523 -20.94 10.55 3.55
N LEU A 524 -20.99 10.19 2.26
CA LEU A 524 -21.73 9.00 1.79
C LEU A 524 -21.10 7.69 2.25
N ALA A 525 -19.78 7.58 2.15
CA ALA A 525 -19.05 6.34 2.37
C ALA A 525 -18.74 6.07 3.85
N MET A 526 -18.41 7.13 4.60
CA MET A 526 -17.90 7.03 5.98
C MET A 526 -18.78 7.75 7.00
N GLY A 527 -19.87 8.38 6.58
CA GLY A 527 -20.75 9.16 7.48
C GLY A 527 -20.06 10.40 8.06
N ILE A 528 -19.10 10.99 7.34
CA ILE A 528 -18.34 12.15 7.79
C ILE A 528 -19.24 13.40 7.75
N ALA A 529 -19.27 14.14 8.85
CA ALA A 529 -19.84 15.48 8.91
C ALA A 529 -18.72 16.51 8.64
N PHE A 530 -18.95 17.44 7.69
CA PHE A 530 -18.01 18.48 7.28
C PHE A 530 -18.25 19.80 7.99
#